data_ff0257f008e2834e964b646fb4dd9ea6
#
_entry.id   ff0257f008e2834e964b646fb4dd9ea6
#
_cell.length_a   1.000
_cell.length_b   1.000
_cell.length_c   1.000
_cell.angle_alpha   90.00
_cell.angle_beta   90.00
_cell.angle_gamma   90.00
#
_symmetry.space_group_name_H-M   'P 1'
#
loop_
_entity.id
_entity.type
_entity.pdbx_description
1 polymer ?
#
loop_
_entity_poly.entity_id
_entity_poly.type
_entity_poly.pdbx_seq_one_letter_code
_entity_poly.pdbx_strand_id
1 'polypeptide(L)'
;RLDFLSLKYGISKYYLSHMFKEQYGTSVNNYIINMRITKAKHLLRFSDLSTTEIANRVGYEDVNYFIRSFKKVENITPGEYKKKW
;
A
#
# COMPACT_ATOMS: atom_id res chain seq x y z
N ARG A 1 0.80 -12.11 -6.85
CA ARG A 1 0.97 -12.30 -5.43
C ARG A 1 0.23 -13.50 -4.87
N LEU A 2 -1.03 -13.37 -4.45
CA LEU A 2 -1.81 -14.53 -4.04
C LEU A 2 -2.04 -15.48 -5.21
N ASP A 3 -2.26 -14.94 -6.40
CA ASP A 3 -2.40 -15.76 -7.61
C ASP A 3 -1.14 -16.55 -7.89
N PHE A 4 0.03 -15.90 -7.76
CA PHE A 4 1.30 -16.55 -7.99
C PHE A 4 1.52 -17.69 -7.00
N LEU A 5 1.29 -17.44 -5.72
CA LEU A 5 1.47 -18.46 -4.69
C LEU A 5 0.49 -19.63 -4.88
N SER A 6 -0.76 -19.31 -5.25
CA SER A 6 -1.77 -20.33 -5.50
C SER A 6 -1.36 -21.23 -6.65
N LEU A 7 -0.89 -20.66 -7.76
CA LEU A 7 -0.45 -21.43 -8.91
C LEU A 7 0.80 -22.25 -8.60
N LYS A 8 1.74 -21.65 -7.88
CA LYS A 8 3.02 -22.31 -7.60
C LYS A 8 2.88 -23.48 -6.64
N TYR A 9 2.04 -23.35 -5.64
CA TYR A 9 1.93 -24.34 -4.57
C TYR A 9 0.64 -25.13 -4.57
N GLY A 10 -0.25 -24.83 -5.50
CA GLY A 10 -1.52 -25.54 -5.60
C GLY A 10 -2.46 -25.31 -4.42
N ILE A 11 -2.31 -24.17 -3.75
CA ILE A 11 -3.14 -23.80 -2.59
C ILE A 11 -4.14 -22.72 -3.02
N SER A 12 -5.39 -22.80 -2.55
CA SER A 12 -6.41 -21.83 -2.94
C SER A 12 -6.08 -20.43 -2.40
N LYS A 13 -6.47 -19.40 -3.15
CA LYS A 13 -6.30 -18.01 -2.74
C LYS A 13 -7.04 -17.73 -1.43
N TYR A 14 -8.20 -18.33 -1.26
CA TYR A 14 -8.98 -18.15 -0.04
C TYR A 14 -8.20 -18.66 1.18
N TYR A 15 -7.61 -19.84 1.05
CA TYR A 15 -6.83 -20.44 2.14
C TYR A 15 -5.62 -19.58 2.49
N LEU A 16 -4.89 -19.09 1.48
CA LEU A 16 -3.74 -18.24 1.69
C LEU A 16 -4.13 -16.93 2.40
N SER A 17 -5.22 -16.32 1.96
CA SER A 17 -5.71 -15.09 2.59
C SER A 17 -6.10 -15.30 4.04
N HIS A 18 -6.74 -16.42 4.33
CA HIS A 18 -7.16 -16.77 5.69
C HIS A 18 -5.96 -16.99 6.60
N MET A 19 -4.98 -17.74 6.13
CA MET A 19 -3.75 -17.97 6.88
C MET A 19 -3.00 -16.67 7.17
N PHE A 20 -2.92 -15.80 6.16
CA PHE A 20 -2.24 -14.52 6.31
C PHE A 20 -2.90 -13.69 7.41
N LYS A 21 -4.24 -13.62 7.38
CA LYS A 21 -4.97 -12.85 8.37
C LYS A 21 -4.77 -13.40 9.79
N GLU A 22 -4.74 -14.72 9.95
CA GLU A 22 -4.47 -15.34 11.24
C GLU A 22 -3.09 -15.00 11.76
N GLN A 23 -2.09 -15.05 10.88
CA GLN A 23 -0.70 -14.86 11.29
C GLN A 23 -0.35 -13.39 11.55
N TYR A 24 -0.88 -12.47 10.73
CA TYR A 24 -0.50 -11.06 10.79
C TYR A 24 -1.59 -10.15 11.36
N GLY A 25 -2.75 -10.69 11.66
CA GLY A 25 -3.84 -9.91 12.25
C GLY A 25 -4.52 -8.93 11.31
N THR A 26 -4.20 -8.98 10.01
CA THR A 26 -4.79 -8.08 9.03
C THR A 26 -4.87 -8.78 7.67
N SER A 27 -5.75 -8.32 6.79
CA SER A 27 -5.88 -8.89 5.46
C SER A 27 -4.64 -8.57 4.62
N VAL A 28 -4.40 -9.39 3.58
CA VAL A 28 -3.29 -9.17 2.65
C VAL A 28 -3.40 -7.79 2.02
N ASN A 29 -4.60 -7.39 1.60
CA ASN A 29 -4.80 -6.09 0.97
C ASN A 29 -4.45 -4.95 1.90
N ASN A 30 -4.90 -4.99 3.13
CA ASN A 30 -4.59 -3.94 4.11
C ASN A 30 -3.10 -3.92 4.43
N TYR A 31 -2.48 -5.07 4.52
CA TYR A 31 -1.03 -5.14 4.75
C TYR A 31 -0.25 -4.47 3.61
N ILE A 32 -0.64 -4.77 2.37
CA ILE A 32 0.01 -4.18 1.19
C ILE A 32 -0.21 -2.67 1.16
N ILE A 33 -1.44 -2.23 1.41
CA ILE A 33 -1.75 -0.80 1.45
C ILE A 33 -0.89 -0.10 2.50
N ASN A 34 -0.82 -0.66 3.70
CA ASN A 34 -0.03 -0.04 4.77
C ASN A 34 1.46 0.01 4.42
N MET A 35 1.99 -1.02 3.78
CA MET A 35 3.37 -1.01 3.30
C MET A 35 3.61 0.09 2.27
N ARG A 36 2.69 0.22 1.30
CA ARG A 36 2.80 1.23 0.27
C ARG A 36 2.74 2.64 0.85
N ILE A 37 1.82 2.86 1.79
CA ILE A 37 1.66 4.17 2.43
C ILE A 37 2.89 4.51 3.28
N THR A 38 3.46 3.54 3.97
CA THR A 38 4.68 3.75 4.75
C THR A 38 5.84 4.17 3.85
N LYS A 39 6.00 3.53 2.70
CA LYS A 39 7.01 3.92 1.72
C LYS A 39 6.73 5.31 1.17
N ALA A 40 5.46 5.61 0.89
CA ALA A 40 5.07 6.92 0.38
C ALA A 40 5.41 8.02 1.37
N LYS A 41 5.16 7.81 2.65
CA LYS A 41 5.51 8.77 3.70
C LYS A 41 6.99 9.08 3.70
N HIS A 42 7.82 8.06 3.55
CA HIS A 42 9.26 8.25 3.47
C HIS A 42 9.66 9.11 2.27
N LEU A 43 9.10 8.80 1.11
CA LEU A 43 9.39 9.55 -0.12
C LEU A 43 8.86 10.99 -0.06
N LEU A 44 7.69 11.19 0.54
CA LEU A 44 7.15 12.54 0.73
C LEU A 44 8.04 13.39 1.62
N ARG A 45 8.65 12.79 2.61
CA ARG A 45 9.48 13.49 3.58
C ARG A 45 10.91 13.74 3.06
N PHE A 46 11.48 12.76 2.37
CA PHE A 46 12.91 12.78 2.07
C PHE A 46 13.26 12.88 0.58
N SER A 47 12.29 13.10 -0.29
CA SER A 47 12.57 13.28 -1.72
C SER A 47 11.81 14.47 -2.26
N ASP A 48 12.19 14.90 -3.47
CA ASP A 48 11.50 15.97 -4.20
C ASP A 48 10.53 15.43 -5.25
N LEU A 49 10.21 14.15 -5.18
CA LEU A 49 9.30 13.53 -6.14
C LEU A 49 7.89 14.11 -6.00
N SER A 50 7.20 14.22 -7.14
CA SER A 50 5.82 14.65 -7.13
C SER A 50 4.92 13.57 -6.55
N THR A 51 3.69 13.93 -6.17
CA THR A 51 2.71 12.97 -5.68
C THR A 51 2.46 11.87 -6.69
N THR A 52 2.38 12.22 -7.98
CA THR A 52 2.17 11.23 -9.05
C THR A 52 3.34 10.26 -9.14
N GLU A 53 4.56 10.77 -9.08
CA GLU A 53 5.75 9.92 -9.11
C GLU A 53 5.82 8.99 -7.92
N ILE A 54 5.50 9.50 -6.74
CA ILE A 54 5.48 8.69 -5.52
C ILE A 54 4.43 7.59 -5.62
N ALA A 55 3.22 7.94 -6.09
CA ALA A 55 2.16 6.96 -6.27
C ALA A 55 2.62 5.80 -7.15
N ASN A 56 3.25 6.12 -8.28
CA ASN A 56 3.74 5.10 -9.19
C ASN A 56 4.85 4.25 -8.58
N ARG A 57 5.76 4.88 -7.85
CA ARG A 57 6.88 4.16 -7.21
C ARG A 57 6.44 3.18 -6.15
N VAL A 58 5.38 3.51 -5.42
CA VAL A 58 4.89 2.63 -4.36
C VAL A 58 3.84 1.64 -4.85
N GLY A 59 3.53 1.65 -6.15
CA GLY A 59 2.72 0.61 -6.77
C GLY A 59 1.30 1.00 -7.14
N TYR A 60 0.97 2.29 -7.19
CA TYR A 60 -0.34 2.75 -7.65
C TYR A 60 -0.25 3.25 -9.08
N GLU A 61 -1.15 2.76 -9.93
CA GLU A 61 -1.24 3.27 -11.31
C GLU A 61 -2.08 4.53 -11.36
N ASP A 62 -3.06 4.66 -10.47
CA ASP A 62 -3.98 5.79 -10.41
C ASP A 62 -3.64 6.67 -9.22
N VAL A 63 -3.19 7.90 -9.48
CA VAL A 63 -2.80 8.82 -8.41
C VAL A 63 -3.99 9.20 -7.52
N ASN A 64 -5.20 9.28 -8.09
CA ASN A 64 -6.37 9.62 -7.29
C ASN A 64 -6.69 8.52 -6.28
N TYR A 65 -6.53 7.27 -6.69
CA TYR A 65 -6.70 6.15 -5.77
C TYR A 65 -5.63 6.16 -4.69
N PHE A 66 -4.41 6.49 -5.05
CA PHE A 66 -3.33 6.64 -4.08
C PHE A 66 -3.67 7.70 -3.03
N ILE A 67 -4.14 8.87 -3.48
CA ILE A 67 -4.48 9.97 -2.56
C ILE A 67 -5.58 9.55 -1.60
N ARG A 68 -6.62 8.86 -2.11
CA ARG A 68 -7.70 8.37 -1.25
C ARG A 68 -7.20 7.32 -0.26
N SER A 69 -6.36 6.40 -0.70
CA SER A 69 -5.79 5.38 0.18
C SER A 69 -4.92 5.99 1.26
N PHE A 70 -4.08 6.95 0.88
CA PHE A 70 -3.21 7.65 1.82
C PHE A 70 -4.05 8.38 2.88
N LYS A 71 -5.05 9.13 2.45
CA LYS A 71 -5.90 9.88 3.37
C LYS A 71 -6.66 8.95 4.30
N LYS A 72 -7.10 7.80 3.80
CA LYS A 72 -7.82 6.82 4.63
C LYS A 72 -6.93 6.28 5.75
N VAL A 73 -5.66 6.05 5.46
CA VAL A 73 -4.72 5.50 6.46
C VAL A 73 -4.20 6.60 7.39
N GLU A 74 -3.82 7.76 6.84
CA GLU A 74 -3.13 8.81 7.58
C GLU A 74 -4.02 9.95 8.04
N ASN A 75 -5.27 10.01 7.58
CA ASN A 75 -6.26 11.05 7.89
C ASN A 75 -5.97 12.41 7.27
N ILE A 76 -4.91 12.55 6.50
CA ILE A 76 -4.57 13.76 5.74
C ILE A 76 -4.09 13.34 4.36
N THR A 77 -4.08 14.28 3.42
CA THR A 77 -3.63 14.01 2.06
C THR A 77 -2.10 13.93 2.02
N PRO A 78 -1.52 13.33 0.96
CA PRO A 78 -0.07 13.34 0.79
C PRO A 78 0.52 14.76 0.75
N GLY A 79 -0.17 15.69 0.10
CA GLY A 79 0.27 17.09 0.06
C GLY A 79 0.31 17.72 1.43
N GLU A 80 -0.72 17.49 2.23
CA GLU A 80 -0.77 17.98 3.61
C GLU A 80 0.32 17.35 4.47
N TYR A 81 0.55 16.06 4.25
CA TYR A 81 1.62 15.36 4.99
C TYR A 81 2.99 15.96 4.69
N LYS A 82 3.26 16.22 3.41
CA LYS A 82 4.54 16.79 3.00
C LYS A 82 4.78 18.17 3.63
N LYS A 83 3.75 18.97 3.77
CA LYS A 83 3.86 20.30 4.35
C LYS A 83 4.27 20.30 5.83
N LYS A 84 4.12 19.17 6.51
CA LYS A 84 4.54 19.06 7.91
C LYS A 84 6.06 19.00 8.06
N TRP A 85 6.73 18.68 7.00
CA TRP A 85 8.17 18.47 6.99
C TRP A 85 8.85 19.45 6.04
#